data_9988236cb9d3e3fd174ce5e0b42cd8bd
#
_entry.id   9988236cb9d3e3fd174ce5e0b42cd8bd
#
_cell.length_a   1.000
_cell.length_b   1.000
_cell.length_c   1.000
_cell.angle_alpha   90.00
_cell.angle_beta   90.00
_cell.angle_gamma   90.00
#
_symmetry.space_group_name_H-M   'P 1'
#
loop_
_entity.id
_entity.type
_entity.pdbx_description
1 polymer ?
#
loop_
_entity_poly.entity_id
_entity_poly.type
_entity_poly.pdbx_seq_one_letter_code
_entity_poly.pdbx_strand_id
1 'polypeptide(L)'
;SRIRHYEGTPDGERMKELGEISLRMVKILLENGGLEVLATNLSQSEFHTAEIKELYHMRWGIETAYETLKSRLQLENFTGTKPILLLQDIYSTIYLSNLAEDIILDAERELDQKEINRKHKMMINQTVSIGILKNDLIYILLETDNQKKNILFQQIYEDISKNLVPIRPERHYTRTKGQLAGKYSNT
;
A
#
# COMPACT_ATOMS: atom_id res chain seq x y z
N SER A 1 17.26 -5.44 -32.11
CA SER A 1 17.21 -6.88 -32.49
C SER A 1 16.21 -7.71 -31.69
N ARG A 2 15.56 -7.20 -30.65
CA ARG A 2 14.46 -7.89 -29.95
C ARG A 2 13.10 -7.83 -30.67
N ILE A 3 12.92 -6.87 -31.58
CA ILE A 3 11.69 -6.72 -32.38
C ILE A 3 11.44 -7.96 -33.28
N ARG A 4 12.50 -8.60 -33.78
CA ARG A 4 12.37 -9.83 -34.61
C ARG A 4 11.70 -11.01 -33.91
N HIS A 5 11.70 -11.05 -32.58
CA HIS A 5 11.08 -12.14 -31.82
C HIS A 5 9.54 -12.05 -31.82
N TYR A 6 8.98 -10.89 -32.10
CA TYR A 6 7.54 -10.61 -32.13
C TYR A 6 6.98 -10.47 -33.56
N GLU A 7 7.84 -10.63 -34.60
CA GLU A 7 7.35 -10.58 -35.99
C GLU A 7 6.33 -11.68 -36.25
N GLY A 8 5.16 -11.30 -36.80
CA GLY A 8 4.04 -12.21 -37.05
C GLY A 8 3.15 -12.52 -35.86
N THR A 9 3.35 -11.85 -34.71
CA THR A 9 2.43 -11.90 -33.58
C THR A 9 1.55 -10.67 -33.52
N PRO A 10 0.32 -10.73 -32.93
CA PRO A 10 -0.55 -9.54 -32.75
C PRO A 10 0.15 -8.39 -32.02
N ASP A 11 1.03 -8.72 -31.04
CA ASP A 11 1.81 -7.72 -30.30
C ASP A 11 2.89 -7.07 -31.17
N GLY A 12 3.49 -7.83 -32.08
CA GLY A 12 4.49 -7.31 -33.02
C GLY A 12 3.87 -6.37 -34.06
N GLU A 13 2.65 -6.66 -34.54
CA GLU A 13 1.92 -5.77 -35.44
C GLU A 13 1.51 -4.46 -34.73
N ARG A 14 1.01 -4.58 -33.50
CA ARG A 14 0.70 -3.42 -32.65
C ARG A 14 1.92 -2.56 -32.34
N MET A 15 3.09 -3.16 -32.13
CA MET A 15 4.36 -2.45 -31.96
C MET A 15 4.78 -1.68 -33.23
N LYS A 16 4.50 -2.24 -34.43
CA LYS A 16 4.76 -1.55 -35.72
C LYS A 16 3.83 -0.37 -35.93
N GLU A 17 2.58 -0.48 -35.51
CA GLU A 17 1.59 0.62 -35.57
C GLU A 17 1.92 1.78 -34.62
N LEU A 18 2.47 1.48 -33.42
CA LEU A 18 2.83 2.47 -32.42
C LEU A 18 4.06 3.32 -32.80
N GLY A 19 4.87 2.88 -33.78
CA GLY A 19 6.05 3.61 -34.26
C GLY A 19 7.18 3.72 -33.24
N GLU A 20 7.98 4.79 -33.32
CA GLU A 20 9.11 5.04 -32.43
C GLU A 20 8.65 5.73 -31.15
N ILE A 21 9.09 5.20 -30.00
CA ILE A 21 8.89 5.81 -28.69
C ILE A 21 10.20 6.45 -28.25
N SER A 22 10.18 7.77 -28.03
CA SER A 22 11.29 8.49 -27.42
C SER A 22 11.19 8.43 -25.89
N LEU A 23 12.24 7.92 -25.24
CA LEU A 23 12.30 7.85 -23.78
C LEU A 23 13.51 8.61 -23.27
N ARG A 24 13.30 9.38 -22.21
CA ARG A 24 14.35 10.02 -21.44
C ARG A 24 14.87 9.04 -20.38
N MET A 25 16.19 8.87 -20.32
CA MET A 25 16.85 8.09 -19.27
C MET A 25 17.35 9.04 -18.17
N VAL A 26 16.91 8.82 -16.94
CA VAL A 26 17.27 9.64 -15.77
C VAL A 26 18.08 8.78 -14.80
N LYS A 27 19.28 9.22 -14.46
CA LYS A 27 20.15 8.58 -13.45
C LYS A 27 19.90 9.21 -12.09
N ILE A 28 19.60 8.38 -11.10
CA ILE A 28 19.36 8.78 -9.72
C ILE A 28 20.38 8.10 -8.82
N LEU A 29 21.12 8.89 -8.04
CA LEU A 29 21.99 8.38 -6.99
C LEU A 29 21.14 8.15 -5.72
N LEU A 30 21.16 6.93 -5.23
CA LEU A 30 20.48 6.55 -3.99
C LEU A 30 21.35 6.87 -2.77
N GLU A 31 20.73 7.04 -1.60
CA GLU A 31 21.44 7.35 -0.33
C GLU A 31 22.47 6.29 0.07
N ASN A 32 22.23 5.03 -0.29
CA ASN A 32 23.14 3.92 -0.07
C ASN A 32 24.31 3.87 -1.07
N GLY A 33 24.47 4.88 -1.95
CA GLY A 33 25.49 4.95 -2.99
C GLY A 33 25.16 4.14 -4.26
N GLY A 34 24.02 3.47 -4.31
CA GLY A 34 23.54 2.77 -5.50
C GLY A 34 23.13 3.74 -6.61
N LEU A 35 23.26 3.32 -7.88
CA LEU A 35 22.80 4.04 -9.03
C LEU A 35 21.54 3.39 -9.60
N GLU A 36 20.46 4.15 -9.69
CA GLU A 36 19.23 3.73 -10.35
C GLU A 36 19.04 4.50 -11.67
N VAL A 37 18.52 3.80 -12.68
CA VAL A 37 18.27 4.40 -14.00
C VAL A 37 16.79 4.23 -14.34
N LEU A 38 16.11 5.35 -14.45
CA LEU A 38 14.68 5.39 -14.77
C LEU A 38 14.49 5.78 -16.25
N ALA A 39 13.53 5.12 -16.90
CA ALA A 39 13.06 5.49 -18.23
C ALA A 39 11.69 6.19 -18.10
N THR A 40 11.53 7.37 -18.73
CA THR A 40 10.30 8.14 -18.66
C THR A 40 10.01 8.84 -20.00
N ASN A 41 8.75 9.11 -20.26
CA ASN A 41 8.31 9.97 -21.36
C ASN A 41 8.11 11.44 -20.93
N LEU A 42 8.31 11.75 -19.64
CA LEU A 42 8.19 13.12 -19.12
C LEU A 42 9.34 13.99 -19.62
N SER A 43 9.02 15.20 -20.08
CA SER A 43 10.00 16.13 -20.62
C SER A 43 10.93 16.68 -19.53
N GLN A 44 12.14 17.08 -19.92
CA GLN A 44 13.10 17.69 -18.98
C GLN A 44 12.70 19.12 -18.59
N SER A 45 11.95 19.80 -19.45
CA SER A 45 11.49 21.17 -19.19
C SER A 45 10.38 21.24 -18.16
N GLU A 46 9.56 20.18 -18.05
CA GLU A 46 8.45 20.09 -17.10
C GLU A 46 8.85 19.39 -15.81
N PHE A 47 9.74 18.39 -15.91
CA PHE A 47 10.16 17.58 -14.77
C PHE A 47 11.68 17.48 -14.70
N HIS A 48 12.30 18.15 -13.74
CA HIS A 48 13.72 17.99 -13.47
C HIS A 48 14.02 16.63 -12.80
N THR A 49 15.30 16.29 -12.73
CA THR A 49 15.74 14.98 -12.16
C THR A 49 15.28 14.77 -10.72
N ALA A 50 15.22 15.83 -9.91
CA ALA A 50 14.77 15.76 -8.52
C ALA A 50 13.27 15.36 -8.44
N GLU A 51 12.44 15.99 -9.26
CA GLU A 51 10.99 15.70 -9.33
C GLU A 51 10.72 14.29 -9.85
N ILE A 52 11.51 13.81 -10.82
CA ILE A 52 11.42 12.40 -11.26
C ILE A 52 11.77 11.43 -10.12
N LYS A 53 12.76 11.78 -9.28
CA LYS A 53 13.09 10.99 -8.08
C LYS A 53 11.92 10.93 -7.10
N GLU A 54 11.27 12.05 -6.84
CA GLU A 54 10.10 12.11 -5.95
C GLU A 54 8.91 11.33 -6.51
N LEU A 55 8.58 11.51 -7.79
CA LEU A 55 7.52 10.74 -8.47
C LEU A 55 7.79 9.23 -8.40
N TYR A 56 9.03 8.83 -8.63
CA TYR A 56 9.40 7.42 -8.55
C TYR A 56 9.31 6.88 -7.11
N HIS A 57 9.66 7.69 -6.13
CA HIS A 57 9.52 7.32 -4.72
C HIS A 57 8.06 7.09 -4.33
N MET A 58 7.12 7.89 -4.87
CA MET A 58 5.68 7.69 -4.65
C MET A 58 5.18 6.33 -5.16
N ARG A 59 5.84 5.75 -6.20
CA ARG A 59 5.54 4.38 -6.67
C ARG A 59 5.69 3.33 -5.58
N TRP A 60 6.60 3.55 -4.62
CA TRP A 60 6.82 2.61 -3.51
C TRP A 60 5.58 2.41 -2.64
N GLY A 61 4.70 3.39 -2.59
CA GLY A 61 3.43 3.30 -1.88
C GLY A 61 2.56 2.14 -2.36
N ILE A 62 2.59 1.81 -3.65
CA ILE A 62 1.79 0.70 -4.20
C ILE A 62 2.30 -0.67 -3.72
N GLU A 63 3.62 -0.83 -3.56
CA GLU A 63 4.22 -2.07 -3.05
C GLU A 63 3.83 -2.30 -1.58
N THR A 64 3.83 -1.23 -0.77
CA THR A 64 3.35 -1.25 0.62
C THR A 64 1.87 -1.56 0.70
N ALA A 65 1.04 -0.99 -0.21
CA ALA A 65 -0.37 -1.29 -0.29
C ALA A 65 -0.63 -2.77 -0.63
N TYR A 66 0.10 -3.34 -1.59
CA TYR A 66 0.02 -4.77 -1.90
C TYR A 66 0.44 -5.65 -0.73
N GLU A 67 1.48 -5.28 0.01
CA GLU A 67 1.89 -6.00 1.22
C GLU A 67 0.77 -5.98 2.27
N THR A 68 0.12 -4.85 2.48
CA THR A 68 -1.02 -4.73 3.39
C THR A 68 -2.18 -5.61 2.96
N LEU A 69 -2.56 -5.57 1.68
CA LEU A 69 -3.64 -6.41 1.15
C LEU A 69 -3.34 -7.91 1.29
N LYS A 70 -2.13 -8.33 0.94
CA LYS A 70 -1.75 -9.75 0.97
C LYS A 70 -1.47 -10.28 2.37
N SER A 71 -0.70 -9.53 3.17
CA SER A 71 -0.18 -10.02 4.45
C SER A 71 -1.11 -9.71 5.62
N ARG A 72 -1.62 -8.47 5.70
CA ARG A 72 -2.43 -8.04 6.84
C ARG A 72 -3.92 -8.33 6.64
N LEU A 73 -4.42 -8.08 5.45
CA LEU A 73 -5.82 -8.31 5.08
C LEU A 73 -6.07 -9.70 4.50
N GLN A 74 -5.00 -10.43 4.14
CA GLN A 74 -5.07 -11.79 3.64
C GLN A 74 -6.00 -11.92 2.41
N LEU A 75 -5.85 -11.00 1.45
CA LEU A 75 -6.70 -10.94 0.25
C LEU A 75 -6.80 -12.27 -0.50
N GLU A 76 -5.76 -13.11 -0.43
CA GLU A 76 -5.72 -14.41 -1.13
C GLU A 76 -6.50 -15.53 -0.41
N ASN A 77 -7.04 -15.28 0.80
CA ASN A 77 -7.88 -16.22 1.54
C ASN A 77 -9.36 -16.06 1.15
N PHE A 78 -9.73 -16.60 0.00
CA PHE A 78 -11.09 -16.52 -0.49
C PHE A 78 -12.04 -17.44 0.26
N THR A 79 -13.25 -16.95 0.55
CA THR A 79 -14.31 -17.69 1.23
C THR A 79 -15.03 -18.69 0.34
N GLY A 80 -14.85 -18.60 -0.99
CA GLY A 80 -15.46 -19.50 -1.95
C GLY A 80 -14.79 -19.47 -3.31
N THR A 81 -15.23 -20.40 -4.17
CA THR A 81 -14.69 -20.59 -5.53
C THR A 81 -15.53 -19.97 -6.64
N LYS A 82 -16.77 -19.55 -6.34
CA LYS A 82 -17.63 -18.92 -7.34
C LYS A 82 -17.15 -17.50 -7.63
N PRO A 83 -17.16 -17.03 -8.90
CA PRO A 83 -16.68 -15.70 -9.27
C PRO A 83 -17.29 -14.56 -8.44
N ILE A 84 -18.58 -14.67 -8.10
CA ILE A 84 -19.26 -13.64 -7.30
C ILE A 84 -18.71 -13.54 -5.87
N LEU A 85 -18.35 -14.67 -5.25
CA LEU A 85 -17.77 -14.70 -3.91
C LEU A 85 -16.35 -14.13 -3.93
N LEU A 86 -15.55 -14.48 -4.96
CA LEU A 86 -14.21 -13.92 -5.14
C LEU A 86 -14.26 -12.39 -5.29
N LEU A 87 -15.17 -11.87 -6.11
CA LEU A 87 -15.36 -10.42 -6.27
C LEU A 87 -15.80 -9.76 -4.96
N GLN A 88 -16.71 -10.39 -4.21
CA GLN A 88 -17.15 -9.88 -2.91
C GLN A 88 -15.98 -9.80 -1.92
N ASP A 89 -15.15 -10.83 -1.82
CA ASP A 89 -13.96 -10.84 -0.95
C ASP A 89 -12.95 -9.76 -1.37
N ILE A 90 -12.70 -9.59 -2.66
CA ILE A 90 -11.80 -8.56 -3.18
C ILE A 90 -12.32 -7.16 -2.85
N TYR A 91 -13.57 -6.86 -3.16
CA TYR A 91 -14.13 -5.52 -2.92
C TYR A 91 -14.23 -5.19 -1.43
N SER A 92 -14.64 -6.15 -0.60
CA SER A 92 -14.70 -5.93 0.86
C SER A 92 -13.31 -5.68 1.45
N THR A 93 -12.30 -6.41 0.99
CA THR A 93 -10.90 -6.22 1.43
C THR A 93 -10.36 -4.88 1.00
N ILE A 94 -10.59 -4.44 -0.23
CA ILE A 94 -10.16 -3.12 -0.72
C ILE A 94 -10.89 -2.01 0.05
N TYR A 95 -12.20 -2.16 0.27
CA TYR A 95 -12.99 -1.20 1.05
C TYR A 95 -12.44 -1.05 2.47
N LEU A 96 -12.19 -2.17 3.15
CA LEU A 96 -11.61 -2.16 4.49
C LEU A 96 -10.22 -1.55 4.53
N SER A 97 -9.39 -1.82 3.51
CA SER A 97 -8.05 -1.22 3.38
C SER A 97 -8.11 0.30 3.28
N ASN A 98 -8.97 0.82 2.41
CA ASN A 98 -9.13 2.26 2.21
C ASN A 98 -9.66 2.94 3.48
N LEU A 99 -10.67 2.35 4.12
CA LEU A 99 -11.23 2.88 5.37
C LEU A 99 -10.19 2.89 6.50
N ALA A 100 -9.39 1.81 6.60
CA ALA A 100 -8.31 1.73 7.59
C ALA A 100 -7.26 2.81 7.36
N GLU A 101 -6.87 3.03 6.11
CA GLU A 101 -5.89 4.07 5.74
C GLU A 101 -6.40 5.47 6.09
N ASP A 102 -7.65 5.80 5.77
CA ASP A 102 -8.24 7.10 6.11
C ASP A 102 -8.23 7.35 7.62
N ILE A 103 -8.67 6.38 8.41
CA ILE A 103 -8.71 6.49 9.88
C ILE A 103 -7.29 6.62 10.46
N ILE A 104 -6.33 5.84 9.94
CA ILE A 104 -4.93 5.89 10.39
C ILE A 104 -4.31 7.24 10.06
N LEU A 105 -4.53 7.77 8.85
CA LEU A 105 -4.02 9.07 8.43
C LEU A 105 -4.56 10.21 9.30
N ASP A 106 -5.84 10.18 9.64
CA ASP A 106 -6.42 11.19 10.53
C ASP A 106 -5.85 11.09 11.94
N ALA A 107 -5.69 9.88 12.48
CA ALA A 107 -5.07 9.66 13.78
C ALA A 107 -3.58 10.07 13.81
N GLU A 108 -2.84 9.87 12.72
CA GLU A 108 -1.45 10.31 12.59
C GLU A 108 -1.32 11.83 12.51
N ARG A 109 -2.23 12.50 11.79
CA ARG A 109 -2.29 13.98 11.76
C ARG A 109 -2.52 14.57 13.16
N GLU A 110 -3.43 13.99 13.94
CA GLU A 110 -3.63 14.39 15.32
C GLU A 110 -2.42 14.11 16.21
N LEU A 111 -1.75 12.98 16.00
CA LEU A 111 -0.56 12.62 16.76
C LEU A 111 0.59 13.59 16.50
N ASP A 112 0.80 14.01 15.24
CA ASP A 112 1.84 14.97 14.86
C ASP A 112 1.56 16.39 15.41
N GLN A 113 0.30 16.76 15.62
CA GLN A 113 -0.09 18.05 16.24
C GLN A 113 0.14 18.07 17.77
N LYS A 114 0.21 16.89 18.40
CA LYS A 114 0.47 16.79 19.84
C LYS A 114 1.99 16.78 20.05
N GLU A 115 2.57 17.93 20.42
CA GLU A 115 3.97 18.01 20.85
C GLU A 115 4.18 17.19 22.13
N ILE A 116 4.52 15.91 22.00
CA ILE A 116 4.83 15.05 23.13
C ILE A 116 6.34 14.80 23.09
N ASN A 117 7.04 15.20 24.15
CA ASN A 117 8.48 14.95 24.29
C ASN A 117 8.75 13.45 24.50
N ARG A 118 8.92 12.71 23.39
CA ARG A 118 9.22 11.27 23.38
C ARG A 118 10.60 11.01 22.78
N LYS A 119 11.26 9.97 23.24
CA LYS A 119 12.60 9.56 22.74
C LYS A 119 12.60 9.25 21.23
N HIS A 120 11.50 8.74 20.69
CA HIS A 120 11.32 8.40 19.29
C HIS A 120 10.01 8.99 18.76
N LYS A 121 10.00 9.38 17.48
CA LYS A 121 8.74 9.68 16.79
C LYS A 121 7.88 8.41 16.78
N MET A 122 6.59 8.57 17.02
CA MET A 122 5.63 7.47 17.06
C MET A 122 4.78 7.50 15.79
N MET A 123 4.26 6.35 15.44
CA MET A 123 3.25 6.18 14.38
C MET A 123 2.15 5.24 14.86
N ILE A 124 1.00 5.27 14.21
CA ILE A 124 -0.11 4.36 14.50
C ILE A 124 0.30 2.92 14.13
N ASN A 125 -0.09 1.96 14.97
CA ASN A 125 0.15 0.54 14.70
C ASN A 125 -0.86 0.01 13.68
N GLN A 126 -0.54 0.06 12.41
CA GLN A 126 -1.42 -0.37 11.31
C GLN A 126 -1.97 -1.79 11.49
N THR A 127 -1.17 -2.74 11.99
CA THR A 127 -1.62 -4.14 12.16
C THR A 127 -2.72 -4.24 13.21
N VAL A 128 -2.57 -3.54 14.33
CA VAL A 128 -3.58 -3.48 15.40
C VAL A 128 -4.81 -2.73 14.91
N SER A 129 -4.63 -1.60 14.21
CA SER A 129 -5.74 -0.80 13.65
C SER A 129 -6.61 -1.62 12.69
N ILE A 130 -6.01 -2.35 11.78
CA ILE A 130 -6.73 -3.26 10.87
C ILE A 130 -7.46 -4.35 11.66
N GLY A 131 -6.83 -4.90 12.70
CA GLY A 131 -7.46 -5.91 13.58
C GLY A 131 -8.70 -5.37 14.28
N ILE A 132 -8.64 -4.17 14.86
CA ILE A 132 -9.77 -3.48 15.50
C ILE A 132 -10.89 -3.29 14.47
N LEU A 133 -10.59 -2.73 13.30
CA LEU A 133 -11.59 -2.48 12.26
C LEU A 133 -12.24 -3.79 11.77
N LYS A 134 -11.48 -4.85 11.57
CA LYS A 134 -12.03 -6.16 11.18
C LYS A 134 -13.04 -6.70 12.17
N ASN A 135 -12.82 -6.46 13.46
CA ASN A 135 -13.69 -6.98 14.52
C ASN A 135 -14.91 -6.08 14.77
N ASP A 136 -14.72 -4.77 14.73
CA ASP A 136 -15.68 -3.83 15.29
C ASP A 136 -16.48 -3.05 14.25
N LEU A 137 -15.97 -2.94 13.00
CA LEU A 137 -16.67 -2.21 11.93
C LEU A 137 -18.07 -2.74 11.66
N ILE A 138 -18.28 -4.06 11.79
CA ILE A 138 -19.60 -4.68 11.55
C ILE A 138 -20.68 -4.12 12.48
N TYR A 139 -20.33 -3.79 13.73
CA TYR A 139 -21.28 -3.22 14.69
C TYR A 139 -21.71 -1.81 14.29
N ILE A 140 -20.78 -1.01 13.72
CA ILE A 140 -21.13 0.32 13.18
C ILE A 140 -22.04 0.19 11.95
N LEU A 141 -21.74 -0.76 11.05
CA LEU A 141 -22.52 -0.95 9.83
C LEU A 141 -23.95 -1.44 10.10
N LEU A 142 -24.14 -2.26 11.14
CA LEU A 142 -25.45 -2.79 11.51
C LEU A 142 -26.24 -1.87 12.43
N GLU A 143 -25.61 -0.88 13.09
CA GLU A 143 -26.32 0.07 13.95
C GLU A 143 -27.16 1.03 13.11
N THR A 144 -28.40 1.22 13.51
CA THR A 144 -29.37 2.10 12.83
C THR A 144 -29.47 3.48 13.49
N ASP A 145 -29.16 3.56 14.78
CA ASP A 145 -29.15 4.81 15.53
C ASP A 145 -27.86 5.60 15.25
N ASN A 146 -28.00 6.79 14.68
CA ASN A 146 -26.85 7.64 14.33
C ASN A 146 -26.03 8.10 15.55
N GLN A 147 -26.66 8.29 16.72
CA GLN A 147 -25.93 8.69 17.93
C GLN A 147 -25.07 7.54 18.45
N LYS A 148 -25.63 6.33 18.50
CA LYS A 148 -24.88 5.13 18.87
C LYS A 148 -23.78 4.81 17.86
N LYS A 149 -24.05 4.95 16.55
CA LYS A 149 -23.06 4.80 15.50
C LYS A 149 -21.85 5.71 15.70
N ASN A 150 -22.08 6.98 16.02
CA ASN A 150 -21.02 7.93 16.29
C ASN A 150 -20.22 7.55 17.56
N ILE A 151 -20.87 7.06 18.60
CA ILE A 151 -20.19 6.60 19.83
C ILE A 151 -19.29 5.42 19.51
N LEU A 152 -19.79 4.42 18.78
CA LEU A 152 -19.01 3.24 18.37
C LEU A 152 -17.80 3.64 17.50
N PHE A 153 -18.00 4.57 16.55
CA PHE A 153 -16.91 5.07 15.73
C PHE A 153 -15.84 5.78 16.56
N GLN A 154 -16.25 6.62 17.51
CA GLN A 154 -15.32 7.30 18.40
C GLN A 154 -14.51 6.32 19.27
N GLN A 155 -15.14 5.25 19.76
CA GLN A 155 -14.44 4.22 20.51
C GLN A 155 -13.37 3.53 19.67
N ILE A 156 -13.70 3.13 18.43
CA ILE A 156 -12.74 2.54 17.49
C ILE A 156 -11.59 3.51 17.21
N TYR A 157 -11.91 4.77 16.94
CA TYR A 157 -10.90 5.80 16.65
C TYR A 157 -9.95 6.03 17.84
N GLU A 158 -10.49 6.10 19.06
CA GLU A 158 -9.68 6.21 20.28
C GLU A 158 -8.78 5.00 20.49
N ASP A 159 -9.29 3.80 20.26
CA ASP A 159 -8.51 2.58 20.43
C ASP A 159 -7.38 2.48 19.40
N ILE A 160 -7.63 2.88 18.16
CA ILE A 160 -6.60 3.01 17.13
C ILE A 160 -5.55 4.05 17.55
N SER A 161 -5.97 5.23 17.99
CA SER A 161 -5.10 6.36 18.36
C SER A 161 -4.20 6.06 19.59
N LYS A 162 -4.60 5.15 20.46
CA LYS A 162 -3.81 4.71 21.62
C LYS A 162 -2.73 3.70 21.26
N ASN A 163 -2.88 2.96 20.16
CA ASN A 163 -1.99 1.90 19.76
C ASN A 163 -0.85 2.43 18.89
N LEU A 164 0.25 2.83 19.52
CA LEU A 164 1.40 3.45 18.88
C LEU A 164 2.61 2.53 18.82
N VAL A 165 3.41 2.68 17.76
CA VAL A 165 4.71 2.04 17.60
C VAL A 165 5.80 3.07 17.34
N PRO A 166 7.04 2.90 17.89
CA PRO A 166 8.12 3.84 17.66
C PRO A 166 8.72 3.67 16.26
N ILE A 167 8.95 4.78 15.56
CA ILE A 167 9.73 4.82 14.33
C ILE A 167 11.20 4.70 14.69
N ARG A 168 11.88 3.67 14.19
CA ARG A 168 13.30 3.39 14.43
C ARG A 168 14.02 3.26 13.09
N PRO A 169 14.46 4.39 12.47
CA PRO A 169 15.03 4.39 11.12
C PRO A 169 16.31 3.57 10.98
N GLU A 170 17.09 3.43 12.06
CA GLU A 170 18.36 2.70 12.03
C GLU A 170 18.23 1.19 12.28
N ARG A 171 16.99 0.69 12.47
CA ARG A 171 16.77 -0.72 12.77
C ARG A 171 16.68 -1.52 11.48
N HIS A 172 17.80 -2.04 11.02
CA HIS A 172 17.85 -2.97 9.89
C HIS A 172 17.81 -4.42 10.40
N TYR A 173 16.84 -5.16 9.93
CA TYR A 173 16.81 -6.61 10.09
C TYR A 173 17.42 -7.27 8.86
N THR A 174 18.42 -8.14 9.06
CA THR A 174 18.87 -9.04 8.01
C THR A 174 17.67 -9.90 7.61
N ARG A 175 17.21 -9.80 6.37
CA ARG A 175 16.18 -10.71 5.85
C ARG A 175 16.76 -12.12 5.83
N THR A 176 16.52 -12.90 6.87
CA THR A 176 16.58 -14.35 6.74
C THR A 176 15.52 -14.74 5.72
N LYS A 177 15.92 -15.45 4.65
CA LYS A 177 14.94 -16.06 3.74
C LYS A 177 14.04 -16.94 4.60
N GLY A 178 12.87 -16.40 4.97
CA GLY A 178 11.88 -17.14 5.74
C GLY A 178 11.50 -18.37 4.93
N GLN A 179 11.40 -19.51 5.60
CA GLN A 179 10.64 -20.61 5.04
C GLN A 179 9.31 -20.03 4.57
N LEU A 180 8.93 -20.33 3.32
CA LEU A 180 7.61 -19.99 2.80
C LEU A 180 6.61 -20.39 3.87
N ALA A 181 5.93 -19.41 4.47
CA ALA A 181 4.85 -19.69 5.39
C ALA A 181 3.93 -20.68 4.67
N GLY A 182 3.75 -21.85 5.26
CA GLY A 182 2.96 -22.90 4.65
C GLY A 182 1.62 -22.28 4.27
N LYS A 183 1.20 -22.49 3.02
CA LYS A 183 -0.14 -22.12 2.58
C LYS A 183 -1.09 -22.66 3.65
N TYR A 184 -1.83 -21.80 4.29
CA TYR A 184 -2.91 -22.22 5.17
C TYR A 184 -3.88 -23.03 4.31
N SER A 185 -3.79 -24.36 4.39
CA SER A 185 -4.82 -25.24 3.86
C SER A 185 -5.99 -25.11 4.82
N ASN A 186 -7.03 -24.42 4.43
CA ASN A 186 -8.33 -24.54 5.09
C ASN A 186 -8.78 -25.97 4.88
N THR A 187 -8.61 -26.82 5.89
CA THR A 187 -9.35 -28.08 6.05
C THR A 187 -10.68 -27.80 6.69
#